data_52cfc3a606dee8fa13536ec3f95f9313
#
_entry.id   52cfc3a606dee8fa13536ec3f95f9313
#
_cell.length_a   1.000
_cell.length_b   1.000
_cell.length_c   1.000
_cell.angle_alpha   90.00
_cell.angle_beta   90.00
_cell.angle_gamma   90.00
#
_symmetry.space_group_name_H-M   'P 1'
#
loop_
_entity.id
_entity.type
_entity.pdbx_description
1 polymer ?
#
loop_
_entity_poly.entity_id
_entity_poly.type
_entity_poly.pdbx_seq_one_letter_code
_entity_poly.pdbx_strand_id
1 'polypeptide(L)'
;TSQHGDAIRIFLAIFFWFVAYNAIEAFLSLYGVNHLGLSTSDAGRLVTSVGFTFLLFSIPAGFIGAKFGRKRTILTGLALMSISILSAFIMPKDIQMQTYTTLPLLGNFMNLTILLMLAGIGWALININSLPVVVDLTDQIHIGTYTGLYYLFSTLAAIAGPNINGLIIKLAGNNYASIFVIGPVFMLAAFFMVLGMKTKEPGDKSPTTTLKSESDG
;
A
#
# COMPACT_ATOMS: atom_id res chain seq x y z
N THR A 1 -9.52 3.41 26.29
CA THR A 1 -10.61 3.14 25.29
C THR A 1 -10.27 3.68 23.90
N SER A 2 -9.52 4.78 23.76
CA SER A 2 -9.13 5.32 22.45
C SER A 2 -8.05 4.47 21.76
N GLN A 3 -7.08 3.95 22.48
CA GLN A 3 -6.01 3.10 21.94
C GLN A 3 -6.51 1.79 21.30
N HIS A 4 -7.49 1.12 21.90
CA HIS A 4 -8.10 -0.07 21.31
C HIS A 4 -8.82 0.20 20.00
N GLY A 5 -9.49 1.35 19.88
CA GLY A 5 -10.14 1.77 18.65
C GLY A 5 -9.14 2.05 17.52
N ASP A 6 -8.01 2.66 17.82
CA ASP A 6 -6.97 2.96 16.85
C ASP A 6 -6.21 1.68 16.41
N ALA A 7 -6.01 0.72 17.33
CA ALA A 7 -5.44 -0.59 17.00
C ALA A 7 -6.33 -1.37 16.02
N ILE A 8 -7.64 -1.42 16.25
CA ILE A 8 -8.57 -2.08 15.32
C ILE A 8 -8.53 -1.39 13.95
N ARG A 9 -8.56 -0.06 13.91
CA ARG A 9 -8.51 0.70 12.66
C ARG A 9 -7.24 0.43 11.85
N ILE A 10 -6.07 0.38 12.51
CA ILE A 10 -4.83 0.13 11.78
C ILE A 10 -4.77 -1.31 11.24
N PHE A 11 -5.21 -2.33 11.99
CA PHE A 11 -5.20 -3.70 11.50
C PHE A 11 -6.18 -3.90 10.33
N LEU A 12 -7.37 -3.26 10.38
CA LEU A 12 -8.30 -3.25 9.25
C LEU A 12 -7.72 -2.50 8.05
N ALA A 13 -7.05 -1.36 8.27
CA ALA A 13 -6.38 -0.64 7.21
C ALA A 13 -5.26 -1.49 6.56
N ILE A 14 -4.45 -2.18 7.37
CA ILE A 14 -3.42 -3.13 6.91
C ILE A 14 -4.06 -4.20 6.01
N PHE A 15 -5.13 -4.82 6.48
CA PHE A 15 -5.86 -5.81 5.68
C PHE A 15 -6.29 -5.22 4.34
N PHE A 16 -6.93 -4.05 4.33
CA PHE A 16 -7.47 -3.45 3.12
C PHE A 16 -6.38 -3.06 2.11
N TRP A 17 -5.32 -2.36 2.51
CA TRP A 17 -4.28 -1.99 1.54
C TRP A 17 -3.47 -3.17 1.03
N PHE A 18 -3.25 -4.22 1.86
CA PHE A 18 -2.61 -5.44 1.37
C PHE A 18 -3.52 -6.25 0.45
N VAL A 19 -4.85 -6.30 0.69
CA VAL A 19 -5.81 -6.87 -0.27
C VAL A 19 -5.70 -6.16 -1.60
N ALA A 20 -5.74 -4.83 -1.62
CA ALA A 20 -5.66 -4.03 -2.84
C ALA A 20 -4.36 -4.27 -3.61
N TYR A 21 -3.22 -4.23 -2.91
CA TYR A 21 -1.91 -4.44 -3.51
C TYR A 21 -1.77 -5.83 -4.11
N ASN A 22 -2.01 -6.89 -3.31
CA ASN A 22 -1.84 -8.27 -3.75
C ASN A 22 -2.85 -8.66 -4.84
N ALA A 23 -4.07 -8.10 -4.81
CA ALA A 23 -5.08 -8.32 -5.84
C ALA A 23 -4.62 -7.84 -7.22
N ILE A 24 -3.96 -6.68 -7.28
CA ILE A 24 -3.46 -6.12 -8.56
C ILE A 24 -2.17 -6.84 -8.97
N GLU A 25 -1.21 -6.99 -8.06
CA GLU A 25 0.09 -7.59 -8.33
C GLU A 25 -0.04 -8.97 -8.96
N ALA A 26 -0.93 -9.82 -8.42
CA ALA A 26 -1.14 -11.20 -8.88
C ALA A 26 -1.59 -11.29 -10.35
N PHE A 27 -2.30 -10.30 -10.87
CA PHE A 27 -2.89 -10.33 -12.20
C PHE A 27 -2.34 -9.27 -13.16
N LEU A 28 -1.41 -8.43 -12.73
CA LEU A 28 -0.89 -7.33 -13.54
C LEU A 28 -0.19 -7.82 -14.84
N SER A 29 0.59 -8.89 -14.77
CA SER A 29 1.19 -9.49 -15.96
C SER A 29 0.12 -10.08 -16.90
N LEU A 30 -0.91 -10.74 -16.35
CA LEU A 30 -2.00 -11.28 -17.15
C LEU A 30 -2.83 -10.17 -17.81
N TYR A 31 -3.01 -9.04 -17.13
CA TYR A 31 -3.58 -7.83 -17.73
C TYR A 31 -2.75 -7.35 -18.92
N GLY A 32 -1.43 -7.28 -18.76
CA GLY A 32 -0.51 -6.89 -19.84
C GLY A 32 -0.64 -7.79 -21.07
N VAL A 33 -0.68 -9.11 -20.88
CA VAL A 33 -0.80 -10.08 -21.97
C VAL A 33 -2.20 -10.09 -22.57
N ASN A 34 -3.26 -10.29 -21.74
CA ASN A 34 -4.59 -10.60 -22.24
C ASN A 34 -5.40 -9.36 -22.60
N HIS A 35 -5.16 -8.22 -21.96
CA HIS A 35 -5.88 -6.97 -22.23
C HIS A 35 -5.12 -6.03 -23.14
N LEU A 36 -3.82 -5.82 -22.87
CA LEU A 36 -2.99 -4.91 -23.66
C LEU A 36 -2.39 -5.58 -24.90
N GLY A 37 -2.26 -6.91 -24.92
CA GLY A 37 -1.64 -7.66 -26.02
C GLY A 37 -0.12 -7.56 -26.02
N LEU A 38 0.48 -7.30 -24.87
CA LEU A 38 1.94 -7.26 -24.71
C LEU A 38 2.57 -8.65 -24.76
N SER A 39 3.85 -8.71 -25.09
CA SER A 39 4.64 -9.94 -24.91
C SER A 39 4.69 -10.30 -23.41
N THR A 40 4.88 -11.58 -23.08
CA THR A 40 5.04 -12.03 -21.69
C THR A 40 6.19 -11.30 -20.99
N SER A 41 7.28 -11.02 -21.72
CA SER A 41 8.42 -10.28 -21.21
C SER A 41 8.05 -8.83 -20.86
N ASP A 42 7.35 -8.12 -21.75
CA ASP A 42 6.95 -6.72 -21.50
C ASP A 42 5.91 -6.63 -20.41
N ALA A 43 4.98 -7.57 -20.35
CA ALA A 43 3.99 -7.67 -19.28
C ALA A 43 4.66 -7.91 -17.90
N GLY A 44 5.70 -8.74 -17.83
CA GLY A 44 6.50 -8.94 -16.62
C GLY A 44 7.23 -7.65 -16.17
N ARG A 45 7.66 -6.82 -17.12
CA ARG A 45 8.31 -5.52 -16.83
C ARG A 45 7.37 -4.51 -16.18
N LEU A 46 6.06 -4.62 -16.40
CA LEU A 46 5.06 -3.81 -15.67
C LEU A 46 5.15 -4.07 -14.16
N VAL A 47 5.23 -5.34 -13.74
CA VAL A 47 5.42 -5.70 -12.33
C VAL A 47 6.78 -5.21 -11.81
N THR A 48 7.82 -5.39 -12.62
CA THR A 48 9.18 -4.92 -12.30
C THR A 48 9.21 -3.41 -12.04
N SER A 49 8.44 -2.61 -12.77
CA SER A 49 8.41 -1.15 -12.60
C SER A 49 7.88 -0.73 -11.24
N VAL A 50 6.87 -1.43 -10.69
CA VAL A 50 6.36 -1.22 -9.34
C VAL A 50 7.42 -1.58 -8.30
N GLY A 51 8.01 -2.77 -8.41
CA GLY A 51 9.05 -3.24 -7.49
C GLY A 51 10.31 -2.39 -7.50
N PHE A 52 10.74 -1.92 -8.69
CA PHE A 52 11.88 -1.05 -8.85
C PHE A 52 11.69 0.29 -8.11
N THR A 53 10.55 0.95 -8.31
CA THR A 53 10.29 2.22 -7.62
C THR A 53 10.04 2.03 -6.13
N PHE A 54 9.40 0.93 -5.72
CA PHE A 54 9.29 0.55 -4.31
C PHE A 54 10.68 0.45 -3.66
N LEU A 55 11.61 -0.28 -4.27
CA LEU A 55 12.96 -0.46 -3.75
C LEU A 55 13.71 0.89 -3.65
N LEU A 56 13.65 1.69 -4.71
CA LEU A 56 14.32 2.99 -4.78
C LEU A 56 13.80 3.97 -3.72
N PHE A 57 12.51 3.96 -3.46
CA PHE A 57 11.86 4.87 -2.52
C PHE A 57 11.70 4.30 -1.11
N SER A 58 12.07 3.05 -0.84
CA SER A 58 11.95 2.43 0.49
C SER A 58 12.72 3.20 1.57
N ILE A 59 13.96 3.59 1.30
CA ILE A 59 14.77 4.37 2.24
C ILE A 59 14.22 5.79 2.42
N PRO A 60 13.98 6.58 1.35
CA PRO A 60 13.34 7.89 1.48
C PRO A 60 12.00 7.85 2.23
N ALA A 61 11.16 6.84 1.99
CA ALA A 61 9.86 6.69 2.64
C ALA A 61 9.98 6.57 4.17
N GLY A 62 10.99 5.86 4.66
CA GLY A 62 11.30 5.77 6.09
C GLY A 62 11.66 7.12 6.70
N PHE A 63 12.54 7.89 6.04
CA PHE A 63 12.93 9.23 6.48
C PHE A 63 11.74 10.21 6.44
N ILE A 64 10.91 10.16 5.40
CA ILE A 64 9.69 10.98 5.28
C ILE A 64 8.76 10.68 6.45
N GLY A 65 8.51 9.39 6.76
CA GLY A 65 7.66 8.99 7.85
C GLY A 65 8.17 9.41 9.22
N ALA A 66 9.48 9.32 9.45
CA ALA A 66 10.11 9.78 10.70
C ALA A 66 10.02 11.30 10.85
N LYS A 67 10.18 12.07 9.77
CA LYS A 67 10.21 13.54 9.80
C LYS A 67 8.83 14.18 9.82
N PHE A 68 7.90 13.72 8.99
CA PHE A 68 6.58 14.34 8.77
C PHE A 68 5.43 13.61 9.48
N GLY A 69 5.72 12.48 10.13
CA GLY A 69 4.75 11.63 10.79
C GLY A 69 4.28 10.47 9.92
N ARG A 70 4.29 9.26 10.50
CA ARG A 70 3.99 8.01 9.79
C ARG A 70 2.56 7.94 9.27
N LYS A 71 1.60 8.43 10.06
CA LYS A 71 0.19 8.51 9.64
C LYS A 71 0.02 9.35 8.38
N ARG A 72 0.59 10.55 8.34
CA ARG A 72 0.51 11.45 7.17
C ARG A 72 1.17 10.82 5.95
N THR A 73 2.32 10.18 6.14
CA THR A 73 3.05 9.49 5.07
C THR A 73 2.24 8.34 4.48
N ILE A 74 1.61 7.52 5.32
CA ILE A 74 0.70 6.44 4.87
C ILE A 74 -0.50 7.02 4.10
N LEU A 75 -1.14 8.07 4.61
CA LEU A 75 -2.27 8.71 3.92
C LEU A 75 -1.86 9.26 2.54
N THR A 76 -0.69 9.88 2.43
CA THR A 76 -0.13 10.34 1.15
C THR A 76 0.12 9.17 0.21
N GLY A 77 0.68 8.07 0.71
CA GLY A 77 0.89 6.85 -0.07
C GLY A 77 -0.41 6.22 -0.57
N LEU A 78 -1.43 6.12 0.29
CA LEU A 78 -2.76 5.62 -0.06
C LEU A 78 -3.44 6.49 -1.12
N ALA A 79 -3.36 7.81 -0.99
CA ALA A 79 -3.90 8.75 -1.98
C ALA A 79 -3.17 8.62 -3.33
N LEU A 80 -1.83 8.64 -3.32
CA LEU A 80 -1.02 8.51 -4.53
C LEU A 80 -1.31 7.20 -5.26
N MET A 81 -1.35 6.09 -4.53
CA MET A 81 -1.62 4.76 -5.10
C MET A 81 -3.05 4.67 -5.64
N SER A 82 -4.06 5.18 -4.90
CA SER A 82 -5.44 5.21 -5.36
C SER A 82 -5.61 6.01 -6.65
N ILE A 83 -5.01 7.19 -6.73
CA ILE A 83 -5.05 8.05 -7.92
C ILE A 83 -4.37 7.35 -9.10
N SER A 84 -3.20 6.76 -8.90
CA SER A 84 -2.45 6.07 -9.96
C SER A 84 -3.23 4.88 -10.52
N ILE A 85 -3.81 4.04 -9.66
CA ILE A 85 -4.60 2.87 -10.06
C ILE A 85 -5.90 3.28 -10.74
N LEU A 86 -6.59 4.30 -10.21
CA LEU A 86 -7.81 4.83 -10.81
C LEU A 86 -7.53 5.45 -12.18
N SER A 87 -6.42 6.17 -12.32
CA SER A 87 -5.98 6.71 -13.61
C SER A 87 -5.70 5.60 -14.62
N ALA A 88 -5.03 4.51 -14.19
CA ALA A 88 -4.81 3.34 -15.05
C ALA A 88 -6.12 2.68 -15.47
N PHE A 89 -7.13 2.62 -14.59
CA PHE A 89 -8.46 2.06 -14.91
C PHE A 89 -9.23 2.89 -15.94
N ILE A 90 -9.21 4.22 -15.79
CA ILE A 90 -9.99 5.15 -16.66
C ILE A 90 -9.30 5.38 -18.01
N MET A 91 -7.97 5.25 -18.06
CA MET A 91 -7.18 5.56 -19.26
C MET A 91 -7.45 4.56 -20.39
N PRO A 92 -7.82 5.01 -21.61
CA PRO A 92 -7.96 4.16 -22.78
C PRO A 92 -6.70 3.36 -23.10
N LYS A 93 -6.85 2.16 -23.64
CA LYS A 93 -5.76 1.22 -23.93
C LYS A 93 -4.64 1.83 -24.80
N ASP A 94 -5.02 2.52 -25.85
CA ASP A 94 -4.09 3.18 -26.79
C ASP A 94 -3.24 4.25 -26.08
N ILE A 95 -3.83 4.99 -25.15
CA ILE A 95 -3.12 5.98 -24.34
C ILE A 95 -2.24 5.27 -23.30
N GLN A 96 -2.71 4.18 -22.66
CA GLN A 96 -1.87 3.39 -21.74
C GLN A 96 -0.57 2.91 -22.40
N MET A 97 -0.68 2.47 -23.66
CA MET A 97 0.42 1.87 -24.44
C MET A 97 1.30 2.90 -25.17
N GLN A 98 0.96 4.19 -25.12
CA GLN A 98 1.79 5.24 -25.72
C GLN A 98 3.19 5.20 -25.12
N THR A 99 4.18 4.86 -25.95
CA THR A 99 5.58 4.65 -25.55
C THR A 99 6.38 5.89 -25.86
N TYR A 100 7.17 6.35 -24.88
CA TYR A 100 8.08 7.50 -25.04
C TYR A 100 9.50 7.08 -25.37
N THR A 101 9.97 5.98 -24.77
CA THR A 101 11.31 5.42 -24.95
C THR A 101 11.35 3.98 -24.49
N THR A 102 12.46 3.29 -24.76
CA THR A 102 12.70 1.93 -24.27
C THR A 102 13.90 1.94 -23.34
N LEU A 103 13.72 1.47 -22.11
CA LEU A 103 14.76 1.39 -21.10
C LEU A 103 15.25 -0.06 -20.93
N PRO A 104 16.57 -0.29 -20.73
CA PRO A 104 17.12 -1.64 -20.68
C PRO A 104 16.46 -2.56 -19.64
N LEU A 105 16.12 -2.04 -18.45
CA LEU A 105 15.54 -2.81 -17.36
C LEU A 105 14.00 -2.81 -17.37
N LEU A 106 13.40 -1.67 -17.71
CA LEU A 106 11.95 -1.44 -17.59
C LEU A 106 11.21 -1.67 -18.92
N GLY A 107 11.92 -1.91 -20.01
CA GLY A 107 11.34 -2.09 -21.35
C GLY A 107 10.71 -0.82 -21.90
N ASN A 108 9.55 -0.97 -22.54
CA ASN A 108 8.82 0.16 -23.11
C ASN A 108 8.30 1.08 -22.00
N PHE A 109 8.80 2.31 -21.99
CA PHE A 109 8.38 3.33 -21.02
C PHE A 109 7.09 3.99 -21.50
N MET A 110 5.98 3.43 -21.04
CA MET A 110 4.61 3.78 -21.43
C MET A 110 3.93 4.63 -20.35
N ASN A 111 2.81 5.26 -20.70
CA ASN A 111 1.97 5.96 -19.71
C ASN A 111 1.57 5.04 -18.54
N LEU A 112 1.20 3.79 -18.82
CA LEU A 112 0.90 2.81 -17.77
C LEU A 112 2.12 2.56 -16.87
N THR A 113 3.33 2.46 -17.44
CA THR A 113 4.57 2.30 -16.66
C THR A 113 4.75 3.44 -15.67
N ILE A 114 4.51 4.69 -16.09
CA ILE A 114 4.59 5.87 -15.21
C ILE A 114 3.60 5.77 -14.06
N LEU A 115 2.35 5.41 -14.34
CA LEU A 115 1.32 5.24 -13.29
C LEU A 115 1.68 4.13 -12.31
N LEU A 116 2.23 3.01 -12.80
CA LEU A 116 2.69 1.90 -11.96
C LEU A 116 3.90 2.28 -11.11
N MET A 117 4.82 3.09 -11.64
CA MET A 117 5.94 3.64 -10.87
C MET A 117 5.46 4.56 -9.75
N LEU A 118 4.47 5.43 -10.02
CA LEU A 118 3.84 6.26 -8.99
C LEU A 118 3.13 5.40 -7.94
N ALA A 119 2.45 4.32 -8.35
CA ALA A 119 1.87 3.36 -7.43
C ALA A 119 2.95 2.67 -6.56
N GLY A 120 4.11 2.33 -7.12
CA GLY A 120 5.25 1.78 -6.40
C GLY A 120 5.82 2.73 -5.35
N ILE A 121 5.88 4.04 -5.66
CA ILE A 121 6.25 5.08 -4.68
C ILE A 121 5.20 5.12 -3.55
N GLY A 122 3.91 5.16 -3.91
CA GLY A 122 2.81 5.12 -2.94
C GLY A 122 2.91 3.90 -2.04
N TRP A 123 3.21 2.73 -2.61
CA TRP A 123 3.42 1.50 -1.86
C TRP A 123 4.61 1.57 -0.90
N ALA A 124 5.73 2.20 -1.29
CA ALA A 124 6.86 2.41 -0.39
C ALA A 124 6.48 3.28 0.81
N LEU A 125 5.73 4.38 0.58
CA LEU A 125 5.25 5.26 1.65
C LEU A 125 4.34 4.51 2.64
N ILE A 126 3.49 3.61 2.17
CA ILE A 126 2.60 2.80 3.01
C ILE A 126 3.39 1.72 3.74
N ASN A 127 4.05 0.84 2.99
CA ASN A 127 4.62 -0.41 3.51
C ASN A 127 5.72 -0.17 4.54
N ILE A 128 6.67 0.74 4.25
CA ILE A 128 7.81 1.04 5.14
C ILE A 128 7.35 1.68 6.45
N ASN A 129 6.22 2.40 6.45
CA ASN A 129 5.71 3.08 7.65
C ASN A 129 4.65 2.26 8.40
N SER A 130 4.14 1.18 7.82
CA SER A 130 3.02 0.41 8.37
C SER A 130 3.36 -0.33 9.68
N LEU A 131 4.41 -1.12 9.71
CA LEU A 131 4.83 -1.83 10.92
C LEU A 131 5.28 -0.86 12.02
N PRO A 132 6.09 0.16 11.74
CA PRO A 132 6.43 1.17 12.75
C PRO A 132 5.22 1.87 13.40
N VAL A 133 4.17 2.19 12.61
CA VAL A 133 2.95 2.79 13.18
C VAL A 133 2.22 1.83 14.13
N VAL A 134 2.24 0.54 13.83
CA VAL A 134 1.66 -0.50 14.71
C VAL A 134 2.43 -0.60 16.03
N VAL A 135 3.75 -0.57 15.96
CA VAL A 135 4.62 -0.62 17.15
C VAL A 135 4.46 0.65 18.01
N ASP A 136 4.27 1.81 17.38
CA ASP A 136 4.05 3.07 18.11
C ASP A 136 2.71 3.12 18.89
N LEU A 137 1.76 2.22 18.59
CA LEU A 137 0.46 2.13 19.27
C LEU A 137 0.47 1.22 20.51
N THR A 138 1.59 0.57 20.82
CA THR A 138 1.67 -0.40 21.90
C THR A 138 2.82 -0.10 22.86
N ASP A 139 2.82 -0.75 24.02
CA ASP A 139 3.92 -0.75 24.97
C ASP A 139 4.96 -1.85 24.62
N GLN A 140 6.12 -1.80 25.30
CA GLN A 140 7.22 -2.73 25.06
C GLN A 140 6.86 -4.20 25.31
N ILE A 141 5.91 -4.47 26.21
CA ILE A 141 5.51 -5.83 26.60
C ILE A 141 4.69 -6.48 25.46
N HIS A 142 3.88 -5.69 24.75
CA HIS A 142 2.96 -6.18 23.73
C HIS A 142 3.45 -6.02 22.29
N ILE A 143 4.69 -5.53 22.05
CA ILE A 143 5.26 -5.35 20.70
C ILE A 143 5.18 -6.66 19.90
N GLY A 144 5.52 -7.80 20.50
CA GLY A 144 5.44 -9.10 19.84
C GLY A 144 4.03 -9.47 19.38
N THR A 145 3.03 -9.22 20.23
CA THR A 145 1.62 -9.48 19.91
C THR A 145 1.16 -8.60 18.74
N TYR A 146 1.45 -7.30 18.77
CA TYR A 146 1.04 -6.38 17.70
C TYR A 146 1.76 -6.66 16.39
N THR A 147 3.03 -7.04 16.44
CA THR A 147 3.79 -7.51 15.26
C THR A 147 3.20 -8.80 14.70
N GLY A 148 2.83 -9.75 15.56
CA GLY A 148 2.13 -10.97 15.14
C GLY A 148 0.79 -10.69 14.46
N LEU A 149 -0.01 -9.78 15.02
CA LEU A 149 -1.27 -9.33 14.40
C LEU A 149 -1.03 -8.63 13.05
N TYR A 150 0.00 -7.80 12.94
CA TYR A 150 0.38 -7.18 11.66
C TYR A 150 0.60 -8.25 10.58
N TYR A 151 1.41 -9.27 10.87
CA TYR A 151 1.67 -10.35 9.91
C TYR A 151 0.44 -11.23 9.67
N LEU A 152 -0.41 -11.45 10.67
CA LEU A 152 -1.66 -12.18 10.48
C LEU A 152 -2.57 -11.46 9.49
N PHE A 153 -2.86 -10.17 9.69
CA PHE A 153 -3.74 -9.40 8.82
C PHE A 153 -3.16 -9.22 7.41
N SER A 154 -1.86 -8.98 7.27
CA SER A 154 -1.20 -8.86 5.97
C SER A 154 -1.17 -10.19 5.21
N THR A 155 -0.96 -11.32 5.89
CA THR A 155 -0.98 -12.66 5.26
C THR A 155 -2.41 -13.06 4.85
N LEU A 156 -3.41 -12.82 5.70
CA LEU A 156 -4.81 -13.04 5.32
C LEU A 156 -5.19 -12.21 4.08
N ALA A 157 -4.73 -10.97 4.03
CA ALA A 157 -4.96 -10.10 2.88
C ALA A 157 -4.23 -10.59 1.61
N ALA A 158 -3.02 -11.14 1.73
CA ALA A 158 -2.28 -11.71 0.62
C ALA A 158 -2.98 -12.95 0.01
N ILE A 159 -3.72 -13.69 0.84
CA ILE A 159 -4.56 -14.79 0.37
C ILE A 159 -5.88 -14.25 -0.22
N ALA A 160 -6.54 -13.33 0.48
CA ALA A 160 -7.85 -12.82 0.08
C ALA A 160 -7.79 -12.02 -1.23
N GLY A 161 -6.80 -11.16 -1.40
CA GLY A 161 -6.67 -10.24 -2.53
C GLY A 161 -6.73 -10.92 -3.89
N PRO A 162 -5.81 -11.86 -4.21
CA PRO A 162 -5.84 -12.59 -5.47
C PRO A 162 -7.12 -13.39 -5.68
N ASN A 163 -7.67 -14.03 -4.63
CA ASN A 163 -8.90 -14.81 -4.74
C ASN A 163 -10.11 -13.93 -5.07
N ILE A 164 -10.25 -12.78 -4.40
CA ILE A 164 -11.33 -11.82 -4.67
C ILE A 164 -11.19 -11.29 -6.10
N ASN A 165 -9.98 -10.89 -6.51
CA ASN A 165 -9.75 -10.33 -7.84
C ASN A 165 -9.95 -11.38 -8.94
N GLY A 166 -9.51 -12.61 -8.74
CA GLY A 166 -9.75 -13.71 -9.66
C GLY A 166 -11.24 -14.01 -9.85
N LEU A 167 -12.04 -13.93 -8.75
CA LEU A 167 -13.49 -14.07 -8.85
C LEU A 167 -14.11 -12.92 -9.65
N ILE A 168 -13.68 -11.68 -9.43
CA ILE A 168 -14.18 -10.52 -10.20
C ILE A 168 -13.84 -10.63 -11.68
N ILE A 169 -12.60 -11.02 -12.03
CA ILE A 169 -12.21 -11.26 -13.42
C ILE A 169 -13.15 -12.30 -14.06
N LYS A 170 -13.41 -13.41 -13.36
CA LYS A 170 -14.31 -14.47 -13.83
C LYS A 170 -15.73 -13.95 -14.04
N LEU A 171 -16.29 -13.23 -13.07
CA LEU A 171 -17.63 -12.64 -13.15
C LEU A 171 -17.74 -11.56 -14.23
N ALA A 172 -16.64 -10.86 -14.53
CA ALA A 172 -16.54 -9.88 -15.62
C ALA A 172 -16.31 -10.53 -17.01
N GLY A 173 -16.53 -11.83 -17.16
CA GLY A 173 -16.34 -12.53 -18.44
C GLY A 173 -14.88 -12.65 -18.87
N ASN A 174 -13.96 -12.81 -17.92
CA ASN A 174 -12.50 -12.84 -18.11
C ASN A 174 -11.93 -11.49 -18.61
N ASN A 175 -12.59 -10.39 -18.27
CA ASN A 175 -12.09 -9.05 -18.57
C ASN A 175 -11.00 -8.67 -17.55
N TYR A 176 -9.74 -8.76 -17.94
CA TYR A 176 -8.60 -8.45 -17.08
C TYR A 176 -8.49 -6.95 -16.71
N ALA A 177 -9.18 -6.03 -17.40
CA ALA A 177 -9.23 -4.63 -16.97
C ALA A 177 -9.91 -4.45 -15.60
N SER A 178 -10.75 -5.42 -15.20
CA SER A 178 -11.42 -5.42 -13.89
C SER A 178 -10.45 -5.53 -12.69
N ILE A 179 -9.17 -5.87 -12.90
CA ILE A 179 -8.17 -5.92 -11.83
C ILE A 179 -8.03 -4.59 -11.08
N PHE A 180 -8.28 -3.49 -11.77
CA PHE A 180 -8.16 -2.15 -11.19
C PHE A 180 -9.41 -1.68 -10.44
N VAL A 181 -10.50 -2.46 -10.41
CA VAL A 181 -11.74 -2.08 -9.69
C VAL A 181 -11.56 -2.17 -8.18
N ILE A 182 -10.95 -3.26 -7.71
CA ILE A 182 -10.77 -3.52 -6.28
C ILE A 182 -9.80 -2.53 -5.63
N GLY A 183 -8.70 -2.23 -6.31
CA GLY A 183 -7.63 -1.42 -5.75
C GLY A 183 -8.12 -0.12 -5.12
N PRO A 184 -8.78 0.78 -5.88
CA PRO A 184 -9.28 2.06 -5.34
C PRO A 184 -10.28 1.88 -4.20
N VAL A 185 -11.18 0.89 -4.27
CA VAL A 185 -12.19 0.66 -3.22
C VAL A 185 -11.54 0.31 -1.89
N PHE A 186 -10.63 -0.67 -1.90
CA PHE A 186 -9.94 -1.10 -0.68
C PHE A 186 -8.92 -0.07 -0.19
N MET A 187 -8.25 0.66 -1.10
CA MET A 187 -7.35 1.75 -0.71
C MET A 187 -8.10 2.91 -0.05
N LEU A 188 -9.28 3.28 -0.56
CA LEU A 188 -10.12 4.30 0.07
C LEU A 188 -10.64 3.83 1.43
N ALA A 189 -11.05 2.56 1.56
CA ALA A 189 -11.44 2.01 2.86
C ALA A 189 -10.27 2.11 3.87
N ALA A 190 -9.05 1.72 3.48
CA ALA A 190 -7.85 1.87 4.28
C ALA A 190 -7.58 3.35 4.63
N PHE A 191 -7.72 4.25 3.67
CA PHE A 191 -7.52 5.69 3.86
C PHE A 191 -8.43 6.24 4.97
N PHE A 192 -9.73 5.92 4.94
CA PHE A 192 -10.66 6.37 5.97
C PHE A 192 -10.40 5.73 7.33
N MET A 193 -9.94 4.47 7.38
CA MET A 193 -9.54 3.82 8.63
C MET A 193 -8.35 4.57 9.26
N VAL A 194 -7.31 4.87 8.47
CA VAL A 194 -6.12 5.59 8.95
C VAL A 194 -6.46 7.04 9.29
N LEU A 195 -7.31 7.71 8.51
CA LEU A 195 -7.72 9.09 8.77
C LEU A 195 -8.38 9.24 10.14
N GLY A 196 -9.24 8.29 10.51
CA GLY A 196 -9.96 8.27 11.79
C GLY A 196 -9.10 7.93 13.01
N MET A 197 -7.83 7.56 12.87
CA MET A 197 -6.93 7.28 14.00
C MET A 197 -6.52 8.57 14.71
N LYS A 198 -6.42 8.51 16.04
CA LYS A 198 -5.89 9.58 16.88
C LYS A 198 -4.42 9.29 17.23
N THR A 199 -3.53 9.35 16.26
CA THR A 199 -2.09 9.15 16.50
C THR A 199 -1.46 10.40 17.09
N LYS A 200 -0.53 10.22 18.05
CA LYS A 200 0.34 11.29 18.53
C LYS A 200 1.20 11.79 17.37
N GLU A 201 1.22 13.11 17.15
CA GLU A 201 2.12 13.70 16.15
C GLU A 201 3.57 13.76 16.68
N PRO A 202 4.58 13.76 15.79
CA PRO A 202 5.96 14.01 16.20
C PRO A 202 6.05 15.37 16.92
N GLY A 203 6.36 15.35 18.19
CA GLY A 203 6.45 16.56 19.02
C GLY A 203 5.42 16.66 20.15
N ASP A 204 4.41 15.81 20.20
CA ASP A 204 3.49 15.74 21.32
C ASP A 204 4.15 15.03 22.51
N LYS A 205 4.87 15.81 23.32
CA LYS A 205 5.44 15.36 24.59
C LYS A 205 4.30 15.16 25.57
N SER A 206 3.75 13.94 25.66
CA SER A 206 2.99 13.56 26.87
C SER A 206 3.87 13.80 28.09
N PRO A 207 3.33 14.37 29.17
CA PRO A 207 4.10 14.51 30.40
C PRO A 207 4.52 13.09 30.83
N THR A 208 5.82 12.87 30.85
CA THR A 208 6.43 11.72 31.49
C THR A 208 5.89 11.69 32.90
N THR A 209 5.13 10.66 33.26
CA THR A 209 4.76 10.41 34.64
C THR A 209 6.08 10.23 35.38
N THR A 210 6.54 11.30 36.00
CA THR A 210 7.61 11.23 36.98
C THR A 210 7.12 10.30 38.08
N LEU A 211 7.66 9.08 38.10
CA LEU A 211 7.64 8.26 39.28
C LEU A 211 8.24 9.13 40.40
N LYS A 212 7.39 9.68 41.25
CA LYS A 212 7.85 10.21 42.53
C LYS A 212 8.54 9.05 43.22
N SER A 213 9.86 9.18 43.36
CA SER A 213 10.62 8.43 44.37
C SER A 213 10.03 8.84 45.72
N GLU A 214 9.18 8.01 46.29
CA GLU A 214 8.97 7.99 47.74
C GLU A 214 10.23 7.37 48.37
N SER A 215 11.24 8.21 48.55
CA SER A 215 12.25 8.02 49.53
C SER A 215 12.02 9.11 50.57
N ASP A 216 11.28 8.79 51.63
CA ASP A 216 11.42 9.42 52.95
C ASP A 216 10.50 8.67 53.93
N GLY A 217 11.17 8.00 54.90
CA GLY A 217 10.54 7.40 56.05
C GLY A 217 11.30 6.24 56.58
#